data_4402e5bc969989698cf213acb12c5c77
#
_entry.id   4402e5bc969989698cf213acb12c5c77
#
_cell.length_a   1.000
_cell.length_b   1.000
_cell.length_c   1.000
_cell.angle_alpha   90.00
_cell.angle_beta   90.00
_cell.angle_gamma   90.00
#
_symmetry.space_group_name_H-M   'P 1'
#
loop_
_entity.id
_entity.type
_entity.pdbx_description
1 polymer ?
#
loop_
_entity_poly.entity_id
_entity_poly.type
_entity_poly.pdbx_seq_one_letter_code
_entity_poly.pdbx_strand_id
1 'polypeptide(L)'
;MISKDNLAVGQLLSLLETRYALRILWALKDGRPQKFRPLQDSITGLTPNTLNTRIKDLRAADLLNHGKEGYFVTPQGADLLKRISDLSSFATKWSAAQAKKSVQDQV
;
A
#
# COMPACT_ATOMS: atom_id res chain seq x y z
N MET A 1 4.16 27.57 -7.18
CA MET A 1 4.54 27.66 -5.74
C MET A 1 3.86 26.52 -4.98
N ILE A 2 4.63 25.77 -4.21
CA ILE A 2 4.10 24.62 -3.47
C ILE A 2 3.69 25.08 -2.08
N SER A 3 2.41 24.90 -1.73
CA SER A 3 1.92 25.19 -0.39
C SER A 3 2.41 24.14 0.61
N LYS A 4 2.24 24.42 1.90
CA LYS A 4 2.57 23.46 2.95
C LYS A 4 1.81 22.13 2.77
N ASP A 5 0.54 22.23 2.38
CA ASP A 5 -0.30 21.04 2.14
C ASP A 5 0.27 20.22 0.99
N ASN A 6 0.68 20.90 -0.10
CA ASN A 6 1.29 20.21 -1.24
C ASN A 6 2.62 19.57 -0.87
N LEU A 7 3.39 20.23 0.00
CA LEU A 7 4.67 19.68 0.47
C LEU A 7 4.44 18.40 1.27
N ALA A 8 3.48 18.41 2.20
CA ALA A 8 3.17 17.23 3.00
C ALA A 8 2.65 16.10 2.13
N VAL A 9 1.74 16.40 1.21
CA VAL A 9 1.22 15.41 0.25
C VAL A 9 2.36 14.85 -0.60
N GLY A 10 3.26 15.71 -1.08
CA GLY A 10 4.40 15.29 -1.86
C GLY A 10 5.31 14.33 -1.11
N GLN A 11 5.55 14.60 0.18
CA GLN A 11 6.35 13.71 1.02
C GLN A 11 5.70 12.33 1.17
N LEU A 12 4.39 12.30 1.41
CA LEU A 12 3.66 11.04 1.53
C LEU A 12 3.68 10.28 0.21
N LEU A 13 3.39 10.96 -0.90
CA LEU A 13 3.38 10.32 -2.21
C LEU A 13 4.75 9.79 -2.59
N SER A 14 5.82 10.50 -2.26
CA SER A 14 7.18 10.02 -2.52
C SER A 14 7.44 8.67 -1.85
N LEU A 15 6.92 8.49 -0.65
CA LEU A 15 7.02 7.21 0.05
C LEU A 15 6.14 6.15 -0.61
N LEU A 16 4.87 6.48 -0.84
CA LEU A 16 3.88 5.50 -1.32
C LEU A 16 4.11 5.07 -2.77
N GLU A 17 4.75 5.91 -3.57
CA GLU A 17 5.05 5.56 -4.95
C GLU A 17 6.30 4.68 -5.08
N THR A 18 7.08 4.51 -4.03
CA THR A 18 8.15 3.51 -4.06
C THR A 18 7.53 2.14 -4.26
N ARG A 19 8.24 1.32 -5.04
CA ARG A 19 7.66 0.05 -5.47
C ARG A 19 7.26 -0.82 -4.30
N TYR A 20 6.02 -1.28 -4.30
CA TYR A 20 5.39 -2.17 -3.33
C TYR A 20 5.04 -1.52 -1.99
N ALA A 21 5.37 -0.24 -1.73
CA ALA A 21 5.09 0.37 -0.43
C ALA A 21 3.60 0.29 -0.07
N LEU A 22 2.74 0.79 -0.94
CA LEU A 22 1.30 0.79 -0.67
C LEU A 22 0.73 -0.63 -0.68
N ARG A 23 1.26 -1.54 -1.51
CA ARG A 23 0.81 -2.93 -1.53
C ARG A 23 1.10 -3.64 -0.22
N ILE A 24 2.24 -3.36 0.39
CA ILE A 24 2.59 -3.94 1.69
C ILE A 24 1.61 -3.47 2.76
N LEU A 25 1.34 -2.15 2.80
CA LEU A 25 0.36 -1.62 3.74
C LEU A 25 -1.02 -2.21 3.49
N TRP A 26 -1.42 -2.32 2.22
CA TRP A 26 -2.71 -2.88 1.84
C TRP A 26 -2.85 -4.33 2.29
N ALA A 27 -1.79 -5.12 2.18
CA ALA A 27 -1.78 -6.52 2.61
C ALA A 27 -1.99 -6.66 4.11
N LEU A 28 -1.69 -5.61 4.88
CA LEU A 28 -1.83 -5.60 6.35
C LEU A 28 -3.04 -4.81 6.83
N LYS A 29 -3.94 -4.45 5.93
CA LYS A 29 -5.05 -3.53 6.23
C LYS A 29 -6.06 -4.10 7.23
N ASP A 30 -6.14 -5.42 7.35
CA ASP A 30 -7.07 -6.06 8.30
C ASP A 30 -6.58 -5.99 9.74
N GLY A 31 -5.40 -5.45 9.97
CA GLY A 31 -4.82 -5.30 11.31
C GLY A 31 -4.16 -6.56 11.85
N ARG A 32 -4.17 -7.66 11.11
CA ARG A 32 -3.55 -8.91 11.56
C ARG A 32 -2.05 -8.88 11.27
N PRO A 33 -1.21 -9.14 12.28
CA PRO A 33 0.24 -9.23 12.03
C PRO A 33 0.57 -10.37 11.07
N GLN A 34 1.57 -10.15 10.23
CA GLN A 34 2.08 -11.17 9.32
C GLN A 34 3.58 -11.27 9.44
N LYS A 35 4.09 -12.49 9.45
CA LYS A 35 5.52 -12.71 9.45
C LYS A 35 6.09 -12.42 8.07
N PHE A 36 7.41 -12.31 8.00
CA PHE A 36 8.09 -11.88 6.79
C PHE A 36 7.72 -12.74 5.57
N ARG A 37 7.82 -14.05 5.69
CA ARG A 37 7.61 -14.93 4.54
C ARG A 37 6.17 -14.92 4.03
N PRO A 38 5.15 -15.06 4.88
CA PRO A 38 3.77 -14.95 4.41
C PRO A 38 3.46 -13.59 3.78
N LEU A 39 4.01 -12.51 4.33
CA LEU A 39 3.81 -11.18 3.75
C LEU A 39 4.44 -11.09 2.37
N GLN A 40 5.67 -11.59 2.22
CA GLN A 40 6.34 -11.63 0.92
C GLN A 40 5.52 -12.44 -0.10
N ASP A 41 5.06 -13.62 0.31
CA ASP A 41 4.33 -14.52 -0.57
C ASP A 41 2.98 -13.97 -1.00
N SER A 42 2.39 -13.06 -0.22
CA SER A 42 1.10 -12.46 -0.55
C SER A 42 1.18 -11.44 -1.69
N ILE A 43 2.38 -11.03 -2.08
CA ILE A 43 2.57 -9.99 -3.10
C ILE A 43 3.44 -10.54 -4.23
N THR A 44 2.83 -10.67 -5.39
CA THR A 44 3.50 -11.22 -6.58
C THR A 44 4.71 -10.36 -6.97
N GLY A 45 5.85 -11.03 -7.16
CA GLY A 45 7.06 -10.37 -7.63
C GLY A 45 7.90 -9.70 -6.55
N LEU A 46 7.45 -9.72 -5.31
CA LEU A 46 8.17 -9.08 -4.22
C LEU A 46 9.34 -9.94 -3.77
N THR A 47 10.56 -9.40 -3.87
CA THR A 47 11.77 -10.10 -3.43
C THR A 47 12.02 -9.81 -1.95
N PRO A 48 12.79 -10.70 -1.26
CA PRO A 48 13.14 -10.46 0.15
C PRO A 48 13.87 -9.15 0.36
N ASN A 49 14.79 -8.79 -0.53
CA ASN A 49 15.56 -7.55 -0.39
C ASN A 49 14.65 -6.32 -0.51
N THR A 50 13.74 -6.32 -1.47
CA THR A 50 12.81 -5.21 -1.65
C THR A 50 11.86 -5.10 -0.47
N LEU A 51 11.32 -6.24 0.00
CA LEU A 51 10.44 -6.22 1.18
C LEU A 51 11.18 -5.64 2.39
N ASN A 52 12.41 -6.09 2.62
CA ASN A 52 13.20 -5.60 3.76
C ASN A 52 13.42 -4.09 3.68
N THR A 53 13.74 -3.57 2.50
CA THR A 53 13.94 -2.14 2.28
C THR A 53 12.66 -1.37 2.53
N ARG A 54 11.54 -1.83 1.99
CA ARG A 54 10.24 -1.14 2.17
C ARG A 54 9.78 -1.18 3.62
N ILE A 55 10.01 -2.29 4.32
CA ILE A 55 9.69 -2.37 5.75
C ILE A 55 10.45 -1.29 6.52
N LYS A 56 11.74 -1.11 6.25
CA LYS A 56 12.52 -0.07 6.90
C LYS A 56 11.96 1.32 6.62
N ASP A 57 11.61 1.58 5.36
CA ASP A 57 11.04 2.87 4.97
C ASP A 57 9.70 3.14 5.67
N LEU A 58 8.83 2.14 5.69
CA LEU A 58 7.50 2.28 6.30
C LEU A 58 7.56 2.39 7.81
N ARG A 59 8.51 1.71 8.44
CA ARG A 59 8.73 1.83 9.87
C ARG A 59 9.29 3.21 10.22
N ALA A 60 10.21 3.71 9.42
CA ALA A 60 10.77 5.06 9.63
C ALA A 60 9.69 6.13 9.51
N ALA A 61 8.68 5.89 8.68
CA ALA A 61 7.54 6.79 8.51
C ALA A 61 6.43 6.56 9.54
N ASP A 62 6.62 5.64 10.48
CA ASP A 62 5.65 5.31 11.53
C ASP A 62 4.32 4.78 10.99
N LEU A 63 4.35 4.10 9.87
CA LEU A 63 3.16 3.48 9.27
C LEU A 63 3.09 1.99 9.53
N LEU A 64 4.22 1.36 9.87
CA LEU A 64 4.33 -0.07 10.07
C LEU A 64 5.23 -0.34 11.27
N ASN A 65 4.97 -1.41 11.99
CA ASN A 65 5.81 -1.82 13.11
C ASN A 65 5.98 -3.34 13.10
N HIS A 66 6.88 -3.82 13.95
CA HIS A 66 7.22 -5.22 14.04
C HIS A 66 7.07 -5.68 15.48
N GLY A 67 6.18 -6.61 15.70
CA GLY A 67 5.94 -7.17 17.01
C GLY A 67 6.23 -8.67 17.05
N LYS A 68 5.85 -9.28 18.16
CA LYS A 68 6.08 -10.70 18.41
C LYS A 68 5.39 -11.60 17.38
N GLU A 69 4.21 -11.17 16.92
CA GLU A 69 3.40 -11.94 15.97
C GLU A 69 3.69 -11.61 14.50
N GLY A 70 4.55 -10.64 14.26
CA GLY A 70 4.94 -10.23 12.91
C GLY A 70 4.79 -8.73 12.67
N TYR A 71 4.74 -8.37 11.41
CA TYR A 71 4.61 -6.97 10.99
C TYR A 71 3.14 -6.57 10.97
N PHE A 72 2.85 -5.36 11.41
CA PHE A 72 1.48 -4.83 11.47
C PHE A 72 1.49 -3.33 11.27
N VAL A 73 0.33 -2.77 10.85
CA VAL A 73 0.21 -1.32 10.68
C VAL A 73 0.06 -0.65 12.05
N THR A 74 0.73 0.50 12.19
CA THR A 74 0.57 1.35 13.37
C THR A 74 -0.81 2.01 13.33
N PRO A 75 -1.26 2.65 14.43
CA PRO A 75 -2.48 3.45 14.36
C PRO A 75 -2.46 4.48 13.24
N GLN A 76 -1.31 5.07 12.95
CA GLN A 76 -1.16 6.03 11.87
C GLN A 76 -1.29 5.34 10.51
N GLY A 77 -0.70 4.16 10.34
CA GLY A 77 -0.85 3.36 9.12
C GLY A 77 -2.29 2.92 8.92
N ALA A 78 -2.96 2.52 10.00
CA ALA A 78 -4.38 2.15 9.95
C ALA A 78 -5.25 3.35 9.55
N ASP A 79 -4.94 4.53 10.05
CA ASP A 79 -5.66 5.75 9.68
C ASP A 79 -5.51 6.06 8.19
N LEU A 80 -4.29 5.94 7.66
CA LEU A 80 -4.06 6.11 6.24
C LEU A 80 -4.91 5.14 5.42
N LEU A 81 -4.89 3.86 5.77
CA LEU A 81 -5.64 2.82 5.06
C LEU A 81 -7.15 3.06 5.14
N LYS A 82 -7.62 3.53 6.28
CA LYS A 82 -9.04 3.88 6.47
C LYS A 82 -9.46 4.98 5.49
N ARG A 83 -8.61 5.98 5.29
CA ARG A 83 -8.91 7.11 4.40
C ARG A 83 -8.95 6.70 2.94
N ILE A 84 -8.24 5.63 2.57
CA ILE A 84 -8.24 5.13 1.20
C ILE A 84 -9.03 3.84 1.04
N SER A 85 -9.89 3.51 2.02
CA SER A 85 -10.66 2.25 2.01
C SER A 85 -11.61 2.16 0.82
N ASP A 86 -12.11 3.30 0.33
CA ASP A 86 -13.00 3.31 -0.83
C ASP A 86 -12.29 2.93 -2.14
N LEU A 87 -10.98 2.78 -2.09
CA LEU A 87 -10.20 2.39 -3.27
C LEU A 87 -10.68 1.06 -3.85
N SER A 88 -11.08 0.11 -3.00
CA SER A 88 -11.61 -1.19 -3.46
C SER A 88 -12.86 -1.02 -4.31
N SER A 89 -13.79 -0.19 -3.85
CA SER A 89 -15.03 0.08 -4.57
C SER A 89 -14.75 0.78 -5.89
N PHE A 90 -13.88 1.78 -5.87
CA PHE A 90 -13.47 2.46 -7.09
C PHE A 90 -12.83 1.48 -8.06
N ALA A 91 -11.90 0.64 -7.57
CA ALA A 91 -11.15 -0.29 -8.42
C ALA A 91 -12.09 -1.28 -9.12
N THR A 92 -13.12 -1.77 -8.43
CA THR A 92 -14.09 -2.69 -9.01
C THR A 92 -14.82 -2.04 -10.19
N LYS A 93 -15.29 -0.80 -10.01
CA LYS A 93 -15.99 -0.08 -11.07
C LYS A 93 -15.05 0.27 -12.22
N TRP A 94 -13.85 0.72 -11.88
CA TRP A 94 -12.84 1.07 -12.87
C TRP A 94 -12.44 -0.13 -13.71
N SER A 95 -12.22 -1.26 -13.08
CA SER A 95 -11.84 -2.51 -13.77
C SER A 95 -12.94 -2.97 -14.73
N ALA A 96 -14.20 -2.89 -14.29
CA ALA A 96 -15.34 -3.23 -15.14
C ALA A 96 -15.44 -2.29 -16.35
N ALA A 97 -15.21 -1.00 -16.13
CA ALA A 97 -15.22 -0.01 -17.21
C ALA A 97 -14.08 -0.27 -18.20
N GLN A 98 -12.89 -0.65 -17.72
CA GLN A 98 -11.77 -0.99 -18.58
C GLN A 98 -12.07 -2.22 -19.44
N ALA A 99 -12.70 -3.24 -18.87
CA ALA A 99 -13.08 -4.43 -19.60
C ALA A 99 -14.05 -4.10 -20.73
N LYS A 100 -15.05 -3.25 -20.46
CA LYS A 100 -16.01 -2.79 -21.49
C LYS A 100 -15.31 -2.03 -22.60
N LYS A 101 -14.41 -1.12 -22.24
CA LYS A 101 -13.66 -0.32 -23.19
C LYS A 101 -12.82 -1.22 -24.10
N SER A 102 -12.15 -2.21 -23.54
CA SER A 102 -11.33 -3.16 -24.29
C SER A 102 -12.15 -3.92 -25.31
N VAL A 103 -13.36 -4.36 -24.94
CA VAL A 103 -14.27 -5.05 -25.87
C VAL A 103 -14.69 -4.11 -26.99
N GLN A 104 -15.04 -2.87 -26.67
CA GLN A 104 -15.44 -1.87 -27.67
C GLN A 104 -14.30 -1.54 -28.64
N ASP A 105 -13.09 -1.46 -28.15
CA ASP A 105 -11.93 -1.14 -28.98
C ASP A 105 -11.59 -2.26 -29.96
N GLN A 106 -12.04 -3.48 -29.69
CA GLN A 106 -11.82 -4.63 -30.56
C GLN A 106 -12.87 -4.74 -31.67
N VAL A 107 -13.92 -3.97 -31.59
CA VAL A 107 -14.97 -3.89 -32.60
C VAL A 107 -14.68 -2.75 -33.55
#